data_41611c8391305d01ba6d50371f27406d
#
_entry.id   41611c8391305d01ba6d50371f27406d
#
_cell.length_a   1.000
_cell.length_b   1.000
_cell.length_c   1.000
_cell.angle_alpha   90.00
_cell.angle_beta   90.00
_cell.angle_gamma   90.00
#
_symmetry.space_group_name_H-M   'P 1'
#
loop_
_entity.id
_entity.type
_entity.pdbx_description
1 polymer ?
#
loop_
_entity_poly.entity_id
_entity_poly.type
_entity_poly.pdbx_seq_one_letter_code
_entity_poly.pdbx_strand_id
1 'polypeptide(L)'
;MSFDLAGLERAVAAHGPVCRVVIVDIKGSTPRDVGTAMLVWPGGQSGTIGGGRLEYDAAAMARKNLDREIPHSAKTFALGPALGQCCGGAVTLSFERFLPDQLPQDFPHAHPVMAHPGRPEAVDRAIAAGVEAPLHIADWFIEPLAQPQQSLWLYGAGHVGRALANIMAPLPDFALTWIDTGPERFPDPLPDGVTALPAAKPELVVRHAPAEAHHLIMTYAHEMDFALCHAVLSQPFQSCGFIGSATKKARFRSRLSDLGHSDAQISRIACPIGDPNLGKHPQAIAVGVAAELLNGQMLKDSAPTHLRTGRRA
;
A
#
# COMPACT_ATOMS: atom_id res chain seq x y z
N MET A 1 -10.47 -0.08 -3.71
CA MET A 1 -9.29 -0.66 -4.38
C MET A 1 -9.35 -0.28 -5.84
N SER A 2 -8.21 -0.24 -6.54
CA SER A 2 -8.13 0.24 -7.92
C SER A 2 -7.32 -0.76 -8.74
N PHE A 3 -7.28 -0.62 -10.05
CA PHE A 3 -6.60 -1.55 -10.95
C PHE A 3 -5.07 -1.49 -10.78
N ASP A 4 -4.45 -2.56 -10.28
CA ASP A 4 -2.97 -2.69 -10.14
C ASP A 4 -2.35 -3.14 -11.47
N LEU A 5 -2.06 -2.16 -12.33
CA LEU A 5 -1.41 -2.42 -13.62
C LEU A 5 0.01 -2.95 -13.44
N ALA A 6 0.78 -2.36 -12.53
CA ALA A 6 2.17 -2.75 -12.31
C ALA A 6 2.29 -4.20 -11.80
N GLY A 7 1.38 -4.63 -10.91
CA GLY A 7 1.30 -6.02 -10.48
C GLY A 7 0.92 -6.97 -11.61
N LEU A 8 0.00 -6.56 -12.47
CA LEU A 8 -0.40 -7.34 -13.65
C LEU A 8 0.76 -7.47 -14.65
N GLU A 9 1.47 -6.38 -14.96
CA GLU A 9 2.64 -6.37 -15.85
C GLU A 9 3.73 -7.33 -15.36
N ARG A 10 4.06 -7.26 -14.07
CA ARG A 10 5.04 -8.20 -13.47
C ARG A 10 4.59 -9.65 -13.57
N ALA A 11 3.33 -9.93 -13.28
CA ALA A 11 2.80 -11.30 -13.32
C ALA A 11 2.81 -11.86 -14.76
N VAL A 12 2.40 -11.06 -15.74
CA VAL A 12 2.38 -11.45 -17.15
C VAL A 12 3.81 -11.62 -17.69
N ALA A 13 4.75 -10.76 -17.33
CA ALA A 13 6.16 -10.88 -17.71
C ALA A 13 6.81 -12.15 -17.13
N ALA A 14 6.48 -12.51 -15.89
CA ALA A 14 7.06 -13.67 -15.21
C ALA A 14 6.42 -15.01 -15.61
N HIS A 15 5.13 -15.03 -15.93
CA HIS A 15 4.35 -16.27 -16.03
C HIS A 15 3.63 -16.45 -17.37
N GLY A 16 3.69 -15.48 -18.28
CA GLY A 16 2.92 -15.49 -19.53
C GLY A 16 1.46 -15.12 -19.30
N PRO A 17 0.50 -15.84 -19.93
CA PRO A 17 -0.93 -15.53 -19.80
C PRO A 17 -1.40 -15.58 -18.33
N VAL A 18 -2.11 -14.52 -17.91
CA VAL A 18 -2.66 -14.37 -16.55
C VAL A 18 -4.15 -14.14 -16.65
N CYS A 19 -4.93 -14.76 -15.76
CA CYS A 19 -6.31 -14.43 -15.53
C CYS A 19 -6.43 -13.57 -14.28
N ARG A 20 -6.90 -12.33 -14.42
CA ARG A 20 -7.29 -11.47 -13.31
C ARG A 20 -8.70 -11.83 -12.88
N VAL A 21 -8.89 -12.08 -11.60
CA VAL A 21 -10.20 -12.33 -10.98
C VAL A 21 -10.50 -11.17 -10.05
N VAL A 22 -11.59 -10.45 -10.31
CA VAL A 22 -11.97 -9.25 -9.54
C VAL A 22 -13.41 -9.35 -9.04
N ILE A 23 -13.65 -8.86 -7.82
CA ILE A 23 -15.00 -8.71 -7.25
C ILE A 23 -15.64 -7.46 -7.89
N VAL A 24 -16.67 -7.66 -8.71
CA VAL A 24 -17.36 -6.57 -9.42
C VAL A 24 -18.70 -6.18 -8.78
N ASP A 25 -19.30 -7.07 -8.00
CA ASP A 25 -20.55 -6.80 -7.26
C ASP A 25 -20.62 -7.63 -5.98
N ILE A 26 -21.25 -7.09 -4.96
CA ILE A 26 -21.46 -7.75 -3.67
C ILE A 26 -22.89 -7.57 -3.19
N LYS A 27 -23.45 -8.61 -2.55
CA LYS A 27 -24.77 -8.57 -1.90
C LYS A 27 -24.65 -9.16 -0.50
N GLY A 28 -25.11 -8.44 0.50
CA GLY A 28 -25.02 -8.85 1.89
C GLY A 28 -23.60 -8.80 2.44
N SER A 29 -23.30 -9.63 3.46
CA SER A 29 -21.97 -9.65 4.11
C SER A 29 -20.98 -10.46 3.27
N THR A 30 -19.84 -9.87 2.98
CA THR A 30 -18.76 -10.44 2.17
C THR A 30 -17.39 -10.25 2.83
N PRO A 31 -16.41 -11.13 2.60
CA PRO A 31 -15.08 -11.03 3.22
C PRO A 31 -14.22 -9.91 2.65
N ARG A 32 -14.54 -9.40 1.46
CA ARG A 32 -13.79 -8.37 0.74
C ARG A 32 -14.74 -7.46 -0.03
N ASP A 33 -14.24 -6.25 -0.32
CA ASP A 33 -14.97 -5.21 -1.03
C ASP A 33 -14.83 -5.33 -2.56
N VAL A 34 -15.71 -4.62 -3.28
CA VAL A 34 -15.66 -4.46 -4.74
C VAL A 34 -14.29 -3.87 -5.16
N GLY A 35 -13.75 -4.36 -6.27
CA GLY A 35 -12.41 -4.01 -6.77
C GLY A 35 -11.28 -4.85 -6.16
N THR A 36 -11.56 -5.70 -5.17
CA THR A 36 -10.56 -6.67 -4.69
C THR A 36 -10.29 -7.71 -5.76
N ALA A 37 -9.01 -7.93 -6.08
CA ALA A 37 -8.61 -8.81 -7.16
C ALA A 37 -7.49 -9.78 -6.76
N MET A 38 -7.38 -10.87 -7.51
CA MET A 38 -6.24 -11.77 -7.52
C MET A 38 -5.82 -12.07 -8.95
N LEU A 39 -4.55 -12.41 -9.14
CA LEU A 39 -3.98 -12.83 -10.42
C LEU A 39 -3.72 -14.33 -10.36
N VAL A 40 -4.11 -15.06 -11.41
CA VAL A 40 -3.99 -16.52 -11.49
C VAL A 40 -3.31 -16.89 -12.81
N TRP A 41 -2.33 -17.78 -12.74
CA TRP A 41 -1.63 -18.39 -13.88
C TRP A 41 -1.59 -19.91 -13.72
N PRO A 42 -1.15 -20.69 -14.73
CA PRO A 42 -1.20 -22.16 -14.65
C PRO A 42 -0.52 -22.74 -13.41
N GLY A 43 0.65 -22.21 -13.01
CA GLY A 43 1.46 -22.70 -11.90
C GLY A 43 1.24 -22.04 -10.56
N GLY A 44 0.37 -20.99 -10.45
CA GLY A 44 0.22 -20.28 -9.18
C GLY A 44 -0.83 -19.17 -9.19
N GLN A 45 -0.77 -18.33 -8.17
CA GLN A 45 -1.61 -17.15 -8.04
C GLN A 45 -0.96 -16.13 -7.10
N SER A 46 -1.37 -14.87 -7.17
CA SER A 46 -1.04 -13.81 -6.23
C SER A 46 -2.25 -12.94 -5.91
N GLY A 47 -2.22 -12.25 -4.76
CA GLY A 47 -3.39 -11.54 -4.26
C GLY A 47 -4.44 -12.48 -3.66
N THR A 48 -5.57 -11.93 -3.24
CA THR A 48 -6.66 -12.69 -2.61
C THR A 48 -8.00 -11.98 -2.80
N ILE A 49 -9.06 -12.75 -2.98
CA ILE A 49 -10.47 -12.30 -2.99
C ILE A 49 -11.22 -12.69 -1.72
N GLY A 50 -10.49 -13.08 -0.66
CA GLY A 50 -11.05 -13.42 0.65
C GLY A 50 -10.74 -14.83 1.15
N GLY A 51 -10.01 -15.61 0.37
CA GLY A 51 -9.55 -16.95 0.76
C GLY A 51 -10.61 -18.04 0.75
N GLY A 52 -10.24 -19.21 1.29
CA GLY A 52 -11.13 -20.34 1.46
C GLY A 52 -11.65 -20.96 0.17
N ARG A 53 -12.82 -21.56 0.24
CA ARG A 53 -13.44 -22.29 -0.86
C ARG A 53 -13.78 -21.39 -2.07
N LEU A 54 -14.20 -20.15 -1.82
CA LEU A 54 -14.48 -19.17 -2.88
C LEU A 54 -13.25 -18.95 -3.76
N GLU A 55 -12.12 -18.65 -3.14
CA GLU A 55 -10.87 -18.38 -3.84
C GLU A 55 -10.34 -19.62 -4.57
N TYR A 56 -10.45 -20.80 -3.95
CA TYR A 56 -10.08 -22.06 -4.58
C TYR A 56 -10.89 -22.34 -5.85
N ASP A 57 -12.24 -22.21 -5.79
CA ASP A 57 -13.12 -22.45 -6.92
C ASP A 57 -12.94 -21.39 -8.01
N ALA A 58 -12.70 -20.13 -7.64
CA ALA A 58 -12.40 -19.05 -8.56
C ALA A 58 -11.05 -19.26 -9.27
N ALA A 59 -10.00 -19.67 -8.55
CA ALA A 59 -8.70 -19.97 -9.13
C ALA A 59 -8.76 -21.16 -10.11
N ALA A 60 -9.53 -22.20 -9.77
CA ALA A 60 -9.76 -23.33 -10.68
C ALA A 60 -10.49 -22.89 -11.96
N MET A 61 -11.49 -22.02 -11.84
CA MET A 61 -12.20 -21.44 -12.98
C MET A 61 -11.29 -20.55 -13.84
N ALA A 62 -10.47 -19.73 -13.21
CA ALA A 62 -9.50 -18.88 -13.89
C ALA A 62 -8.52 -19.70 -14.74
N ARG A 63 -7.95 -20.79 -14.19
CA ARG A 63 -7.07 -21.70 -14.93
C ARG A 63 -7.79 -22.35 -16.12
N LYS A 64 -9.04 -22.77 -15.93
CA LYS A 64 -9.86 -23.31 -17.02
C LYS A 64 -10.13 -22.28 -18.12
N ASN A 65 -10.31 -21.01 -17.76
CA ASN A 65 -10.46 -19.92 -18.73
C ASN A 65 -9.15 -19.68 -19.51
N LEU A 66 -8.00 -19.76 -18.84
CA LEU A 66 -6.70 -19.70 -19.50
C LEU A 66 -6.50 -20.85 -20.50
N ASP A 67 -6.78 -22.09 -20.08
CA ASP A 67 -6.65 -23.29 -20.93
C ASP A 67 -7.56 -23.25 -22.17
N ARG A 68 -8.75 -22.63 -22.04
CA ARG A 68 -9.73 -22.51 -23.11
C ARG A 68 -9.64 -21.20 -23.88
N GLU A 69 -8.67 -20.38 -23.54
CA GLU A 69 -8.46 -19.05 -24.14
C GLU A 69 -9.70 -18.13 -24.07
N ILE A 70 -10.50 -18.27 -23.00
CA ILE A 70 -11.68 -17.43 -22.78
C ILE A 70 -11.19 -16.03 -22.37
N PRO A 71 -11.44 -14.98 -23.19
CA PRO A 71 -10.92 -13.66 -22.93
C PRO A 71 -11.58 -13.00 -21.72
N HIS A 72 -12.88 -13.27 -21.51
CA HIS A 72 -13.66 -12.71 -20.41
C HIS A 72 -14.82 -13.63 -20.03
N SER A 73 -15.12 -13.72 -18.74
CA SER A 73 -16.33 -14.35 -18.19
C SER A 73 -16.67 -13.78 -16.82
N ALA A 74 -17.92 -13.97 -16.38
CA ALA A 74 -18.31 -13.61 -15.02
C ALA A 74 -19.16 -14.71 -14.39
N LYS A 75 -19.14 -14.76 -13.04
CA LYS A 75 -19.94 -15.72 -12.27
C LYS A 75 -20.26 -15.19 -10.89
N THR A 76 -21.52 -15.36 -10.48
CA THR A 76 -21.95 -15.08 -9.11
C THR A 76 -21.81 -16.33 -8.22
N PHE A 77 -21.24 -16.14 -7.04
CA PHE A 77 -21.06 -17.15 -6.00
C PHE A 77 -21.86 -16.76 -4.76
N ALA A 78 -22.76 -17.63 -4.31
CA ALA A 78 -23.44 -17.45 -3.04
C ALA A 78 -22.54 -17.89 -1.90
N LEU A 79 -22.29 -16.99 -0.94
CA LEU A 79 -21.45 -17.21 0.23
C LEU A 79 -22.31 -17.85 1.36
N GLY A 80 -22.63 -19.11 1.21
CA GLY A 80 -23.47 -19.83 2.16
C GLY A 80 -22.85 -21.14 2.62
N PRO A 81 -23.60 -21.97 3.35
CA PRO A 81 -23.13 -23.27 3.88
C PRO A 81 -22.51 -24.18 2.83
N ALA A 82 -22.93 -24.08 1.56
CA ALA A 82 -22.36 -24.85 0.45
C ALA A 82 -20.87 -24.53 0.16
N LEU A 83 -20.41 -23.32 0.53
CA LEU A 83 -19.03 -22.90 0.46
C LEU A 83 -18.32 -22.95 1.84
N GLY A 84 -18.98 -23.52 2.87
CA GLY A 84 -18.43 -23.56 4.22
C GLY A 84 -18.28 -22.18 4.87
N GLN A 85 -19.04 -21.18 4.40
CA GLN A 85 -18.98 -19.81 4.89
C GLN A 85 -20.26 -19.44 5.63
N CYS A 86 -20.13 -18.68 6.72
CA CYS A 86 -21.24 -18.17 7.53
C CYS A 86 -21.73 -16.79 7.07
N CYS A 87 -21.14 -16.20 6.04
CA CYS A 87 -21.36 -14.79 5.67
C CYS A 87 -22.74 -14.53 5.02
N GLY A 88 -23.41 -15.52 4.43
CA GLY A 88 -24.78 -15.37 3.90
C GLY A 88 -24.97 -14.38 2.75
N GLY A 89 -23.88 -13.81 2.19
CA GLY A 89 -23.91 -12.88 1.07
C GLY A 89 -23.70 -13.55 -0.28
N ALA A 90 -23.48 -12.75 -1.32
CA ALA A 90 -23.06 -13.20 -2.64
C ALA A 90 -22.03 -12.25 -3.22
N VAL A 91 -21.10 -12.78 -4.02
CA VAL A 91 -20.12 -12.01 -4.80
C VAL A 91 -20.25 -12.37 -6.27
N THR A 92 -20.16 -11.36 -7.14
CA THR A 92 -19.99 -11.57 -8.58
C THR A 92 -18.53 -11.33 -8.90
N LEU A 93 -17.89 -12.34 -9.50
CA LEU A 93 -16.50 -12.30 -9.94
C LEU A 93 -16.46 -12.13 -11.46
N SER A 94 -15.64 -11.19 -11.93
CA SER A 94 -15.22 -11.09 -13.31
C SER A 94 -13.86 -11.75 -13.49
N PHE A 95 -13.67 -12.41 -14.61
CA PHE A 95 -12.47 -13.13 -15.02
C PHE A 95 -11.98 -12.54 -16.33
N GLU A 96 -10.84 -11.90 -16.33
CA GLU A 96 -10.25 -11.27 -17.52
C GLU A 96 -8.90 -11.93 -17.82
N ARG A 97 -8.72 -12.38 -19.08
CA ARG A 97 -7.45 -12.94 -19.55
C ARG A 97 -6.57 -11.83 -20.11
N PHE A 98 -5.34 -11.74 -19.62
CA PHE A 98 -4.32 -10.81 -20.10
C PHE A 98 -3.15 -11.57 -20.71
N LEU A 99 -2.62 -11.05 -21.82
CA LEU A 99 -1.45 -11.54 -22.54
C LEU A 99 -0.35 -10.48 -22.49
N PRO A 100 0.93 -10.83 -22.72
CA PRO A 100 2.04 -9.87 -22.71
C PRO A 100 1.86 -8.66 -23.65
N ASP A 101 1.18 -8.85 -24.75
CA ASP A 101 0.92 -7.86 -25.80
C ASP A 101 -0.49 -7.22 -25.72
N GLN A 102 -1.30 -7.59 -24.73
CA GLN A 102 -2.69 -7.17 -24.59
C GLN A 102 -3.00 -6.61 -23.19
N LEU A 103 -2.08 -5.81 -22.66
CA LEU A 103 -2.31 -5.10 -21.39
C LEU A 103 -3.15 -3.84 -21.64
N PRO A 104 -4.00 -3.43 -20.67
CA PRO A 104 -4.79 -2.23 -20.81
C PRO A 104 -3.90 -0.98 -20.89
N GLN A 105 -4.19 -0.12 -21.86
CA GLN A 105 -3.49 1.13 -22.10
C GLN A 105 -4.29 2.34 -21.61
N ASP A 106 -5.62 2.23 -21.60
CA ASP A 106 -6.53 3.32 -21.25
C ASP A 106 -7.09 3.12 -19.84
N PHE A 107 -7.13 4.21 -19.08
CA PHE A 107 -7.74 4.24 -17.75
C PHE A 107 -8.71 5.42 -17.62
N PRO A 108 -9.81 5.26 -16.83
CA PRO A 108 -10.15 4.06 -16.04
C PRO A 108 -10.38 2.83 -16.91
N HIS A 109 -9.93 1.64 -16.43
CA HIS A 109 -10.17 0.37 -17.11
C HIS A 109 -11.65 0.02 -17.04
N ALA A 110 -12.30 -0.16 -18.18
CA ALA A 110 -13.71 -0.46 -18.27
C ALA A 110 -13.96 -1.73 -19.10
N HIS A 111 -14.64 -2.70 -18.51
CA HIS A 111 -14.99 -3.95 -19.19
C HIS A 111 -16.43 -4.38 -18.88
N PRO A 112 -17.11 -5.11 -19.81
CA PRO A 112 -18.42 -5.64 -19.53
C PRO A 112 -18.34 -6.76 -18.49
N VAL A 113 -19.25 -6.78 -17.51
CA VAL A 113 -19.37 -7.88 -16.53
C VAL A 113 -20.02 -9.09 -17.18
N MET A 114 -21.06 -8.85 -17.99
CA MET A 114 -21.69 -9.86 -18.82
C MET A 114 -21.48 -9.52 -20.29
N ALA A 115 -21.59 -10.51 -21.18
CA ALA A 115 -21.49 -10.27 -22.64
C ALA A 115 -22.43 -9.15 -23.05
N HIS A 116 -21.89 -8.06 -23.57
CA HIS A 116 -22.67 -6.88 -23.99
C HIS A 116 -22.28 -6.48 -25.42
N PRO A 117 -23.25 -6.16 -26.31
CA PRO A 117 -22.95 -5.86 -27.70
C PRO A 117 -22.21 -4.54 -27.95
N GLY A 118 -22.04 -3.70 -26.92
CA GLY A 118 -21.31 -2.44 -27.01
C GLY A 118 -21.28 -1.73 -25.69
N ARG A 119 -20.45 -0.69 -25.58
CA ARG A 119 -20.31 0.12 -24.37
C ARG A 119 -21.50 1.11 -24.29
N PRO A 120 -22.30 1.06 -23.20
CA PRO A 120 -23.40 1.99 -22.99
C PRO A 120 -22.93 3.43 -22.80
N GLU A 121 -23.70 4.41 -23.25
CA GLU A 121 -23.44 5.84 -23.08
C GLU A 121 -23.30 6.23 -21.58
N ALA A 122 -23.98 5.52 -20.68
CA ALA A 122 -23.85 5.74 -19.24
C ALA A 122 -22.43 5.46 -18.76
N VAL A 123 -21.74 4.48 -19.33
CA VAL A 123 -20.33 4.15 -19.05
C VAL A 123 -19.42 5.27 -19.54
N ASP A 124 -19.64 5.76 -20.78
CA ASP A 124 -18.84 6.86 -21.35
C ASP A 124 -19.00 8.15 -20.53
N ARG A 125 -20.22 8.45 -20.08
CA ARG A 125 -20.48 9.58 -19.18
C ARG A 125 -19.80 9.44 -17.83
N ALA A 126 -19.81 8.23 -17.24
CA ALA A 126 -19.13 7.97 -15.97
C ALA A 126 -17.59 8.17 -16.10
N ILE A 127 -17.00 7.64 -17.20
CA ILE A 127 -15.57 7.82 -17.49
C ILE A 127 -15.23 9.31 -17.66
N ALA A 128 -16.03 10.05 -18.42
CA ALA A 128 -15.81 11.48 -18.66
C ALA A 128 -15.98 12.36 -17.38
N ALA A 129 -16.84 11.92 -16.45
CA ALA A 129 -17.02 12.59 -15.16
C ALA A 129 -15.86 12.34 -14.17
N GLY A 130 -14.98 11.36 -14.44
CA GLY A 130 -13.91 10.90 -13.55
C GLY A 130 -14.40 9.80 -12.62
N VAL A 131 -13.61 8.73 -12.53
CA VAL A 131 -13.87 7.57 -11.66
C VAL A 131 -12.78 7.49 -10.61
N GLU A 132 -13.11 7.77 -9.36
CA GLU A 132 -12.16 7.75 -8.23
C GLU A 132 -12.16 6.40 -7.47
N ALA A 133 -13.22 5.61 -7.62
CA ALA A 133 -13.37 4.29 -6.99
C ALA A 133 -14.03 3.31 -7.97
N PRO A 134 -13.85 1.98 -7.80
CA PRO A 134 -14.51 0.98 -8.63
C PRO A 134 -16.03 1.19 -8.70
N LEU A 135 -16.57 1.15 -9.91
CA LEU A 135 -17.98 1.41 -10.20
C LEU A 135 -18.56 0.32 -11.07
N HIS A 136 -19.71 -0.25 -10.67
CA HIS A 136 -20.51 -1.16 -11.50
C HIS A 136 -21.75 -0.41 -12.00
N ILE A 137 -21.86 -0.22 -13.31
CA ILE A 137 -22.95 0.50 -13.95
C ILE A 137 -23.31 -0.13 -15.31
N ALA A 138 -24.59 -0.33 -15.58
CA ALA A 138 -25.10 -0.85 -16.85
C ALA A 138 -24.38 -2.15 -17.31
N ASP A 139 -24.17 -3.09 -16.38
CA ASP A 139 -23.42 -4.34 -16.56
C ASP A 139 -21.96 -4.17 -17.00
N TRP A 140 -21.39 -3.00 -16.76
CA TRP A 140 -19.98 -2.71 -16.94
C TRP A 140 -19.31 -2.44 -15.59
N PHE A 141 -18.06 -2.86 -15.48
CA PHE A 141 -17.20 -2.55 -14.34
C PHE A 141 -16.10 -1.59 -14.76
N ILE A 142 -15.92 -0.52 -13.99
CA ILE A 142 -15.00 0.57 -14.29
C ILE A 142 -14.08 0.73 -13.09
N GLU A 143 -12.78 0.68 -13.30
CA GLU A 143 -11.79 0.81 -12.25
C GLU A 143 -10.77 1.91 -12.58
N PRO A 144 -10.49 2.84 -11.65
CA PRO A 144 -9.38 3.77 -11.82
C PRO A 144 -8.06 3.01 -11.70
N LEU A 145 -7.01 3.55 -12.31
CA LEU A 145 -5.65 3.04 -12.13
C LEU A 145 -5.24 3.19 -10.65
N ALA A 146 -4.69 2.12 -10.08
CA ALA A 146 -4.10 2.19 -8.75
C ALA A 146 -2.88 3.12 -8.78
N GLN A 147 -2.96 4.18 -7.99
CA GLN A 147 -1.83 5.07 -7.78
C GLN A 147 -1.59 5.17 -6.28
N PRO A 148 -0.36 5.01 -5.83
CA PRO A 148 -0.03 5.27 -4.44
C PRO A 148 -0.37 6.72 -4.10
N GLN A 149 -1.23 6.91 -3.12
CA GLN A 149 -1.68 8.25 -2.71
C GLN A 149 -0.71 8.94 -1.76
N GLN A 150 0.15 8.16 -1.10
CA GLN A 150 1.05 8.65 -0.07
C GLN A 150 2.51 8.31 -0.41
N SER A 151 3.34 9.33 -0.49
CA SER A 151 4.79 9.15 -0.69
C SER A 151 5.47 8.89 0.65
N LEU A 152 6.13 7.75 0.80
CA LEU A 152 6.86 7.35 2.01
C LEU A 152 8.36 7.33 1.74
N TRP A 153 9.11 8.20 2.41
CA TRP A 153 10.55 8.32 2.33
C TRP A 153 11.20 7.72 3.58
N LEU A 154 11.80 6.55 3.42
CA LEU A 154 12.42 5.78 4.49
C LEU A 154 13.94 5.92 4.42
N TYR A 155 14.54 6.52 5.44
CA TYR A 155 15.98 6.73 5.55
C TYR A 155 16.60 5.72 6.50
N GLY A 156 17.46 4.85 5.97
CA GLY A 156 18.17 3.81 6.69
C GLY A 156 17.72 2.39 6.32
N ALA A 157 18.67 1.57 5.85
CA ALA A 157 18.47 0.17 5.46
C ALA A 157 19.02 -0.82 6.52
N GLY A 158 19.00 -0.40 7.80
CA GLY A 158 19.28 -1.25 8.94
C GLY A 158 18.13 -2.21 9.28
N HIS A 159 18.22 -2.92 10.40
CA HIS A 159 17.23 -3.95 10.78
C HIS A 159 15.80 -3.44 10.86
N VAL A 160 15.57 -2.24 11.43
CA VAL A 160 14.23 -1.66 11.53
C VAL A 160 13.74 -1.19 10.15
N GLY A 161 14.62 -0.53 9.36
CA GLY A 161 14.28 -0.10 8.00
C GLY A 161 13.89 -1.27 7.10
N ARG A 162 14.64 -2.39 7.16
CA ARG A 162 14.30 -3.63 6.44
C ARG A 162 12.96 -4.22 6.88
N ALA A 163 12.72 -4.28 8.19
CA ALA A 163 11.46 -4.77 8.73
C ALA A 163 10.27 -3.91 8.27
N LEU A 164 10.43 -2.58 8.30
CA LEU A 164 9.40 -1.65 7.89
C LEU A 164 9.17 -1.68 6.37
N ALA A 165 10.24 -1.71 5.57
CA ALA A 165 10.12 -1.81 4.12
C ALA A 165 9.33 -3.06 3.69
N ASN A 166 9.58 -4.22 4.33
CA ASN A 166 8.84 -5.45 4.07
C ASN A 166 7.34 -5.37 4.44
N ILE A 167 6.98 -4.57 5.45
CA ILE A 167 5.57 -4.35 5.83
C ILE A 167 4.89 -3.37 4.88
N MET A 168 5.59 -2.28 4.52
CA MET A 168 5.01 -1.17 3.76
C MET A 168 4.96 -1.43 2.26
N ALA A 169 5.94 -2.15 1.70
CA ALA A 169 6.02 -2.41 0.26
C ALA A 169 4.77 -3.07 -0.36
N PRO A 170 4.12 -4.06 0.31
CA PRO A 170 2.89 -4.67 -0.22
C PRO A 170 1.65 -3.80 -0.06
N LEU A 171 1.71 -2.66 0.62
CA LEU A 171 0.56 -1.77 0.84
C LEU A 171 0.37 -0.84 -0.35
N PRO A 172 -0.75 -0.94 -1.09
CA PRO A 172 -0.94 -0.23 -2.36
C PRO A 172 -1.08 1.29 -2.18
N ASP A 173 -1.37 1.76 -0.96
CA ASP A 173 -1.57 3.18 -0.68
C ASP A 173 -0.26 3.96 -0.57
N PHE A 174 0.90 3.29 -0.52
CA PHE A 174 2.20 3.91 -0.31
C PHE A 174 3.17 3.68 -1.47
N ALA A 175 3.75 4.78 -1.97
CA ALA A 175 4.94 4.73 -2.82
C ALA A 175 6.18 4.82 -1.93
N LEU A 176 6.90 3.72 -1.75
CA LEU A 176 8.06 3.65 -0.86
C LEU A 176 9.35 4.00 -1.60
N THR A 177 9.97 5.13 -1.25
CA THR A 177 11.35 5.46 -1.61
C THR A 177 12.25 5.16 -0.42
N TRP A 178 13.19 4.24 -0.59
CA TRP A 178 14.09 3.77 0.46
C TRP A 178 15.51 4.27 0.24
N ILE A 179 16.04 5.05 1.19
CA ILE A 179 17.27 5.81 1.06
C ILE A 179 18.32 5.29 2.06
N ASP A 180 19.53 5.03 1.59
CA ASP A 180 20.71 4.81 2.45
C ASP A 180 21.98 5.27 1.69
N THR A 181 23.14 5.21 2.33
CA THR A 181 24.40 5.79 1.87
C THR A 181 25.04 5.09 0.67
N GLY A 182 24.69 3.84 0.41
CA GLY A 182 25.21 3.09 -0.73
C GLY A 182 24.32 1.92 -1.14
N PRO A 183 24.48 1.40 -2.38
CA PRO A 183 23.65 0.32 -2.88
C PRO A 183 23.81 -0.99 -2.09
N GLU A 184 24.98 -1.24 -1.52
CA GLU A 184 25.29 -2.42 -0.71
C GLU A 184 24.54 -2.47 0.62
N ARG A 185 23.89 -1.37 1.00
CA ARG A 185 23.10 -1.28 2.22
C ARG A 185 21.75 -1.98 2.10
N PHE A 186 21.21 -2.03 0.89
CA PHE A 186 19.89 -2.61 0.63
C PHE A 186 19.95 -4.15 0.58
N PRO A 187 18.84 -4.84 0.81
CA PRO A 187 18.76 -6.28 0.56
C PRO A 187 18.75 -6.56 -0.94
N ASP A 188 19.19 -7.75 -1.30
CA ASP A 188 19.05 -8.31 -2.64
C ASP A 188 18.34 -9.68 -2.50
N PRO A 189 17.14 -9.88 -3.08
CA PRO A 189 16.36 -8.87 -3.83
C PRO A 189 15.73 -7.78 -2.97
N LEU A 190 15.43 -6.64 -3.58
CA LEU A 190 14.56 -5.62 -2.98
C LEU A 190 13.12 -6.13 -2.89
N PRO A 191 12.33 -5.68 -1.89
CA PRO A 191 10.89 -5.90 -1.89
C PRO A 191 10.24 -5.26 -3.14
N ASP A 192 9.25 -5.94 -3.70
CA ASP A 192 8.52 -5.45 -4.88
C ASP A 192 7.89 -4.08 -4.62
N GLY A 193 7.95 -3.19 -5.63
CA GLY A 193 7.37 -1.85 -5.55
C GLY A 193 8.19 -0.83 -4.75
N VAL A 194 9.36 -1.20 -4.25
CA VAL A 194 10.27 -0.28 -3.55
C VAL A 194 11.25 0.37 -4.51
N THR A 195 11.35 1.70 -4.45
CA THR A 195 12.39 2.45 -5.15
C THR A 195 13.59 2.64 -4.23
N ALA A 196 14.70 1.96 -4.48
CA ALA A 196 15.94 2.19 -3.74
C ALA A 196 16.66 3.42 -4.29
N LEU A 197 17.07 4.33 -3.41
CA LEU A 197 17.80 5.54 -3.72
C LEU A 197 19.11 5.61 -2.91
N PRO A 198 20.21 5.02 -3.40
CA PRO A 198 21.50 5.17 -2.75
C PRO A 198 21.99 6.61 -2.88
N ALA A 199 22.33 7.24 -1.74
CA ALA A 199 22.77 8.62 -1.67
C ALA A 199 23.86 8.79 -0.59
N ALA A 200 25.08 9.12 -1.01
CA ALA A 200 26.19 9.32 -0.07
C ALA A 200 25.91 10.40 0.99
N LYS A 201 25.00 11.34 0.69
CA LYS A 201 24.50 12.38 1.57
C LYS A 201 22.98 12.41 1.53
N PRO A 202 22.29 11.56 2.32
CA PRO A 202 20.83 11.41 2.28
C PRO A 202 20.06 12.71 2.53
N GLU A 203 20.61 13.64 3.32
CA GLU A 203 20.02 14.95 3.59
C GLU A 203 19.88 15.82 2.33
N LEU A 204 20.72 15.63 1.32
CA LEU A 204 20.68 16.41 0.09
C LEU A 204 19.56 15.95 -0.87
N VAL A 205 19.07 14.72 -0.74
CA VAL A 205 18.00 14.21 -1.60
C VAL A 205 16.60 14.54 -1.06
N VAL A 206 16.49 15.01 0.19
CA VAL A 206 15.22 15.42 0.80
C VAL A 206 14.47 16.43 -0.06
N ARG A 207 15.18 17.35 -0.72
CA ARG A 207 14.61 18.38 -1.62
C ARG A 207 13.84 17.83 -2.82
N HIS A 208 14.03 16.56 -3.14
CA HIS A 208 13.31 15.87 -4.24
C HIS A 208 12.06 15.13 -3.75
N ALA A 209 11.83 15.11 -2.44
CA ALA A 209 10.61 14.53 -1.90
C ALA A 209 9.40 15.41 -2.23
N PRO A 210 8.25 14.82 -2.57
CA PRO A 210 7.00 15.56 -2.68
C PRO A 210 6.66 16.33 -1.39
N ALA A 211 5.94 17.45 -1.54
CA ALA A 211 5.53 18.27 -0.39
C ALA A 211 4.63 17.51 0.60
N GLU A 212 3.94 16.48 0.14
CA GLU A 212 3.05 15.62 0.93
C GLU A 212 3.75 14.31 1.37
N ALA A 213 5.09 14.25 1.30
CA ALA A 213 5.81 13.05 1.69
C ALA A 213 5.82 12.84 3.21
N HIS A 214 5.73 11.58 3.62
CA HIS A 214 6.02 11.11 4.96
C HIS A 214 7.50 10.73 5.06
N HIS A 215 8.21 11.24 6.06
CA HIS A 215 9.63 10.99 6.26
C HIS A 215 9.87 10.17 7.52
N LEU A 216 10.51 9.00 7.38
CA LEU A 216 10.88 8.10 8.47
C LEU A 216 12.39 7.97 8.55
N ILE A 217 12.99 8.50 9.63
CA ILE A 217 14.42 8.60 9.80
C ILE A 217 14.89 7.57 10.83
N MET A 218 15.68 6.59 10.37
CA MET A 218 16.21 5.51 11.20
C MET A 218 17.59 5.04 10.73
N THR A 219 18.48 6.03 10.50
CA THR A 219 19.82 5.73 10.03
C THR A 219 20.71 5.20 11.18
N TYR A 220 21.90 4.76 10.82
CA TYR A 220 22.90 4.27 11.78
C TYR A 220 23.67 5.38 12.50
N ALA A 221 23.55 6.65 12.08
CA ALA A 221 24.33 7.76 12.59
C ALA A 221 23.45 8.92 13.08
N HIS A 222 23.65 9.34 14.33
CA HIS A 222 22.88 10.44 14.94
C HIS A 222 23.04 11.77 14.19
N GLU A 223 24.23 12.07 13.66
CA GLU A 223 24.47 13.30 12.91
C GLU A 223 23.74 13.29 11.57
N MET A 224 23.64 12.13 10.92
CA MET A 224 22.84 11.97 9.70
C MET A 224 21.35 12.13 9.99
N ASP A 225 20.85 11.52 11.07
CA ASP A 225 19.46 11.70 11.50
C ASP A 225 19.16 13.18 11.78
N PHE A 226 20.10 13.88 12.40
CA PHE A 226 19.97 15.32 12.68
C PHE A 226 19.93 16.15 11.39
N ALA A 227 20.86 15.89 10.47
CA ALA A 227 20.92 16.58 9.17
C ALA A 227 19.65 16.34 8.33
N LEU A 228 19.11 15.12 8.37
CA LEU A 228 17.82 14.78 7.76
C LEU A 228 16.65 15.54 8.38
N CYS A 229 16.57 15.61 9.71
CA CYS A 229 15.54 16.39 10.41
C CYS A 229 15.62 17.87 10.01
N HIS A 230 16.81 18.45 9.95
CA HIS A 230 17.02 19.83 9.51
C HIS A 230 16.57 20.04 8.06
N ALA A 231 16.97 19.14 7.14
CA ALA A 231 16.58 19.21 5.74
C ALA A 231 15.06 19.10 5.54
N VAL A 232 14.39 18.18 6.25
CA VAL A 232 12.93 18.02 6.18
C VAL A 232 12.21 19.26 6.71
N LEU A 233 12.66 19.86 7.83
CA LEU A 233 12.07 21.08 8.38
C LEU A 233 12.26 22.31 7.47
N SER A 234 13.19 22.26 6.54
CA SER A 234 13.49 23.36 5.61
C SER A 234 12.60 23.39 4.36
N GLN A 235 11.66 22.45 4.22
CA GLN A 235 10.73 22.34 3.11
C GLN A 235 9.35 21.85 3.57
N PRO A 236 8.29 21.92 2.71
CA PRO A 236 7.01 21.29 3.01
C PRO A 236 7.14 19.76 3.14
N PHE A 237 6.38 19.18 4.06
CA PHE A 237 6.26 17.73 4.25
C PHE A 237 4.94 17.39 4.94
N GLN A 238 4.42 16.18 4.75
CA GLN A 238 3.21 15.71 5.41
C GLN A 238 3.50 15.35 6.88
N SER A 239 4.45 14.46 7.10
CA SER A 239 4.88 14.05 8.42
C SER A 239 6.37 13.71 8.46
N CYS A 240 6.97 13.85 9.63
CA CYS A 240 8.35 13.44 9.87
C CYS A 240 8.47 12.77 11.23
N GLY A 241 9.21 11.67 11.30
CA GLY A 241 9.51 11.03 12.55
C GLY A 241 10.86 10.32 12.54
N PHE A 242 11.49 10.21 13.69
CA PHE A 242 12.76 9.51 13.82
C PHE A 242 12.79 8.54 14.99
N ILE A 243 13.61 7.50 14.83
CA ILE A 243 13.89 6.54 15.89
C ILE A 243 14.82 7.17 16.94
N GLY A 244 14.41 7.17 18.19
CA GLY A 244 15.25 7.72 19.24
C GLY A 244 14.65 7.69 20.63
N SER A 245 15.49 7.94 21.61
CA SER A 245 15.10 8.14 23.01
C SER A 245 14.62 9.58 23.25
N ALA A 246 13.96 9.81 24.39
CA ALA A 246 13.62 11.16 24.86
C ALA A 246 14.86 12.06 24.94
N THR A 247 16.01 11.52 25.34
CA THR A 247 17.28 12.26 25.38
C THR A 247 17.73 12.71 23.97
N LYS A 248 17.61 11.83 22.95
CA LYS A 248 17.94 12.19 21.57
C LYS A 248 16.99 13.27 21.06
N LYS A 249 15.67 13.13 21.33
CA LYS A 249 14.65 14.15 21.00
C LYS A 249 15.01 15.52 21.60
N ALA A 250 15.33 15.58 22.89
CA ALA A 250 15.69 16.83 23.57
C ALA A 250 16.94 17.49 22.96
N ARG A 251 17.97 16.70 22.65
CA ARG A 251 19.21 17.20 22.01
C ARG A 251 18.92 17.73 20.60
N PHE A 252 18.12 17.03 19.81
CA PHE A 252 17.75 17.47 18.46
C PHE A 252 16.93 18.74 18.50
N ARG A 253 15.97 18.85 19.44
CA ARG A 253 15.17 20.06 19.63
C ARG A 253 16.06 21.30 19.89
N SER A 254 17.02 21.21 20.84
CA SER A 254 17.94 22.31 21.13
C SER A 254 18.75 22.70 19.88
N ARG A 255 19.40 21.74 19.23
CA ARG A 255 20.23 22.01 18.04
C ARG A 255 19.41 22.56 16.84
N LEU A 256 18.18 22.10 16.64
CA LEU A 256 17.30 22.60 15.58
C LEU A 256 16.85 24.04 15.88
N SER A 257 16.59 24.36 17.15
CA SER A 257 16.30 25.74 17.58
C SER A 257 17.50 26.67 17.34
N ASP A 258 18.72 26.20 17.62
CA ASP A 258 19.96 26.95 17.35
C ASP A 258 20.17 27.22 15.84
N LEU A 259 19.63 26.37 14.96
CA LEU A 259 19.63 26.56 13.50
C LEU A 259 18.45 27.45 13.01
N GLY A 260 17.65 27.99 13.91
CA GLY A 260 16.57 28.95 13.59
C GLY A 260 15.21 28.33 13.32
N HIS A 261 15.03 27.01 13.52
CA HIS A 261 13.69 26.41 13.45
C HIS A 261 12.84 26.81 14.66
N SER A 262 11.60 27.22 14.42
CA SER A 262 10.67 27.54 15.50
C SER A 262 10.20 26.28 16.25
N ASP A 263 9.80 26.46 17.52
CA ASP A 263 9.21 25.36 18.31
C ASP A 263 8.00 24.72 17.62
N ALA A 264 7.19 25.49 16.92
CA ALA A 264 6.06 24.99 16.15
C ALA A 264 6.50 24.07 15.00
N GLN A 265 7.60 24.38 14.30
CA GLN A 265 8.16 23.52 13.26
C GLN A 265 8.75 22.26 13.87
N ILE A 266 9.54 22.37 14.93
CA ILE A 266 10.23 21.24 15.59
C ILE A 266 9.21 20.27 16.19
N SER A 267 8.10 20.74 16.72
CA SER A 267 7.02 19.90 17.27
C SER A 267 6.33 19.00 16.23
N ARG A 268 6.49 19.32 14.95
CA ARG A 268 5.99 18.45 13.86
C ARG A 268 6.81 17.18 13.65
N ILE A 269 7.98 17.06 14.31
CA ILE A 269 8.80 15.85 14.25
C ILE A 269 8.44 14.91 15.40
N ALA A 270 7.91 13.75 15.07
CA ALA A 270 7.59 12.71 16.04
C ALA A 270 8.86 11.98 16.50
N CYS A 271 8.99 11.75 17.81
CA CYS A 271 10.02 10.88 18.40
C CYS A 271 9.63 10.50 19.84
N PRO A 272 9.69 9.21 20.20
CA PRO A 272 9.95 8.08 19.31
C PRO A 272 8.82 7.89 18.31
N ILE A 273 9.11 7.22 17.18
CA ILE A 273 8.09 6.70 16.26
C ILE A 273 7.70 5.28 16.68
N GLY A 274 6.46 4.91 16.38
CA GLY A 274 5.88 3.62 16.77
C GLY A 274 5.48 3.58 18.25
N ASP A 275 4.83 2.49 18.65
CA ASP A 275 4.38 2.29 20.02
C ASP A 275 5.50 1.68 20.89
N PRO A 276 6.03 2.40 21.90
CA PRO A 276 7.05 1.88 22.81
C PRO A 276 6.62 0.64 23.62
N ASN A 277 5.29 0.41 23.78
CA ASN A 277 4.77 -0.74 24.52
C ASN A 277 4.95 -2.06 23.75
N LEU A 278 5.16 -2.01 22.44
CA LEU A 278 5.43 -3.20 21.60
C LEU A 278 6.87 -3.71 21.78
N GLY A 279 7.74 -2.96 22.49
CA GLY A 279 9.11 -3.32 22.77
C GLY A 279 10.11 -2.82 21.73
N LYS A 280 11.36 -3.35 21.81
CA LYS A 280 12.50 -2.83 21.04
C LYS A 280 12.95 -3.73 19.90
N HIS A 281 12.26 -4.84 19.67
CA HIS A 281 12.58 -5.73 18.54
C HIS A 281 12.30 -5.01 17.22
N PRO A 282 13.18 -5.09 16.20
CA PRO A 282 13.00 -4.40 14.93
C PRO A 282 11.62 -4.60 14.28
N GLN A 283 11.09 -5.82 14.30
CA GLN A 283 9.76 -6.13 13.77
C GLN A 283 8.63 -5.45 14.58
N ALA A 284 8.75 -5.42 15.91
CA ALA A 284 7.75 -4.79 16.77
C ALA A 284 7.70 -3.26 16.54
N ILE A 285 8.87 -2.63 16.40
CA ILE A 285 8.97 -1.21 16.06
C ILE A 285 8.33 -0.97 14.69
N ALA A 286 8.65 -1.79 13.69
CA ALA A 286 8.11 -1.66 12.33
C ALA A 286 6.58 -1.80 12.30
N VAL A 287 6.02 -2.75 13.07
CA VAL A 287 4.56 -2.92 13.22
C VAL A 287 3.92 -1.67 13.83
N GLY A 288 4.51 -1.12 14.90
CA GLY A 288 4.01 0.10 15.55
C GLY A 288 4.01 1.30 14.60
N VAL A 289 5.10 1.51 13.84
CA VAL A 289 5.22 2.59 12.86
C VAL A 289 4.22 2.41 11.72
N ALA A 290 4.08 1.20 11.19
CA ALA A 290 3.11 0.91 10.14
C ALA A 290 1.67 1.17 10.59
N ALA A 291 1.33 0.78 11.83
CA ALA A 291 0.01 1.04 12.40
C ALA A 291 -0.27 2.55 12.54
N GLU A 292 0.72 3.35 12.98
CA GLU A 292 0.58 4.82 13.05
C GLU A 292 0.35 5.44 11.67
N LEU A 293 1.11 5.01 10.65
CA LEU A 293 0.92 5.47 9.27
C LEU A 293 -0.48 5.15 8.74
N LEU A 294 -0.91 3.90 8.87
CA LEU A 294 -2.22 3.44 8.38
C LEU A 294 -3.39 4.14 9.09
N ASN A 295 -3.22 4.52 10.37
CA ASN A 295 -4.22 5.26 11.12
C ASN A 295 -4.19 6.78 10.87
N GLY A 296 -3.27 7.29 10.06
CA GLY A 296 -3.07 8.72 9.87
C GLY A 296 -2.65 9.46 11.14
N GLN A 297 -2.06 8.74 12.12
CA GLN A 297 -1.75 9.25 13.46
C GLN A 297 -0.31 9.74 13.64
N MET A 298 0.54 9.62 12.62
CA MET A 298 1.97 9.97 12.70
C MET A 298 2.29 11.43 13.09
N LEU A 299 1.31 12.23 13.45
CA LEU A 299 1.47 13.65 13.77
C LEU A 299 0.87 14.07 15.10
N LYS A 300 0.34 13.15 15.88
CA LYS A 300 -0.09 13.51 17.23
C LYS A 300 1.08 13.23 18.16
N ASP A 301 1.75 14.30 18.63
CA ASP A 301 2.57 14.19 19.84
C ASP A 301 1.83 13.26 20.80
N SER A 302 2.43 12.13 21.12
CA SER A 302 1.97 11.26 22.19
C SER A 302 2.08 12.06 23.50
N ALA A 303 1.07 12.85 23.80
CA ALA A 303 0.86 13.31 25.16
C ALA A 303 0.85 12.05 26.04
N PRO A 304 1.60 12.01 27.14
CA PRO A 304 1.68 10.82 27.97
C PRO A 304 0.28 10.47 28.41
N THR A 305 -0.20 9.32 27.95
CA THR A 305 -1.46 8.73 28.45
C THR A 305 -1.21 8.45 29.92
N HIS A 306 -1.73 9.30 30.79
CA HIS A 306 -1.76 9.05 32.23
C HIS A 306 -2.44 7.70 32.45
N LEU A 307 -1.66 6.72 32.87
CA LEU A 307 -2.13 5.46 33.40
C LEU A 307 -3.33 5.73 34.33
N ARG A 308 -4.53 5.35 33.89
CA ARG A 308 -5.66 5.20 34.79
C ARG A 308 -5.31 4.07 35.76
N THR A 309 -4.73 4.44 36.89
CA THR A 309 -4.65 3.56 38.06
C THR A 309 -6.08 3.27 38.50
N GLY A 310 -6.63 2.19 38.00
CA GLY A 310 -7.88 1.62 38.52
C GLY A 310 -7.60 1.07 39.92
N ARG A 311 -7.91 1.85 40.95
CA ARG A 311 -8.13 1.29 42.27
C ARG A 311 -9.36 0.37 42.19
N ARG A 312 -9.15 -0.91 42.35
CA ARG A 312 -10.20 -1.82 42.80
C ARG A 312 -10.44 -1.54 44.28
N ALA A 313 -11.65 -1.20 44.64
CA ALA A 313 -12.24 -1.38 45.94
C ALA A 313 -12.99 -2.70 45.98
#